data_06a435b36cfea1858423597fdba5d654
#
_entry.id   06a435b36cfea1858423597fdba5d654
#
_cell.length_a   1.000
_cell.length_b   1.000
_cell.length_c   1.000
_cell.angle_alpha   90.00
_cell.angle_beta   90.00
_cell.angle_gamma   90.00
#
_symmetry.space_group_name_H-M   'P 1'
#
loop_
_entity.id
_entity.type
_entity.pdbx_description
1 polymer ?
#
loop_
_entity_poly.entity_id
_entity_poly.type
_entity_poly.pdbx_seq_one_letter_code
_entity_poly.pdbx_strand_id
1 'polypeptide(L)'
;MTKWSPNSWRAKPIQQVPAYPDQAALAETEARLATFPPLVFAGEARKLKKQLASVAAGDAFLLQGGDCAESFAEHGADNIRDFFRVFLQMSVVLTFAGSQPVVKIGRIAGQFAKPRSSDNEVKDGVTLPSYRGDIINGTAFDTASRTPDPARQEMAYRQSAATLNLLRAFAQGGYANLENVHQWMLGFVADSPQGERYEALANRITETMDFMSAVGITSETNYALRETDFYTSHEALLLGYEEALTRVDSTSGDWYATSGHMIWIGDRTRQPDHAHIEYCRGIKNPLGLKCGPSLTADGLLELIDLLNPENEPGRLTLIARFGADKVGEHLPRLIRAVKKEGRNVVWSCDPMHGNTITAAGYKTRPFDRILREVQSFFEVHRAEGTHPGGIHIEMTGNNVTECTGGARAITAEELQDRYHTHCDPRLNADQAIELAFLVSELLKKNSGASEKKVVNG
;
A
#
# COMPACT_ATOMS: atom_id res chain seq x y z
N MET A 1 16.68 -15.75 -23.12
CA MET A 1 16.64 -15.54 -21.66
C MET A 1 16.80 -16.89 -20.97
N THR A 2 17.62 -16.97 -19.92
CA THR A 2 17.71 -18.17 -19.08
C THR A 2 16.33 -18.50 -18.49
N LYS A 3 16.01 -19.80 -18.38
CA LYS A 3 14.75 -20.24 -17.78
C LYS A 3 14.67 -19.71 -16.35
N TRP A 4 13.60 -19.02 -16.00
CA TRP A 4 13.38 -18.48 -14.66
C TRP A 4 13.14 -19.60 -13.64
N SER A 5 13.63 -19.40 -12.44
CA SER A 5 13.31 -20.19 -11.24
C SER A 5 13.26 -19.26 -10.02
N PRO A 6 12.61 -19.66 -8.90
CA PRO A 6 12.49 -18.81 -7.71
C PRO A 6 13.82 -18.28 -7.16
N ASN A 7 14.92 -18.98 -7.42
CA ASN A 7 16.27 -18.64 -6.98
C ASN A 7 17.16 -18.03 -8.08
N SER A 8 16.64 -17.79 -9.30
CA SER A 8 17.44 -17.22 -10.42
C SER A 8 17.98 -15.82 -10.12
N TRP A 9 17.33 -15.08 -9.23
CA TRP A 9 17.78 -13.78 -8.74
C TRP A 9 19.13 -13.82 -8.02
N ARG A 10 19.50 -14.96 -7.40
CA ARG A 10 20.78 -15.11 -6.66
C ARG A 10 22.02 -14.94 -7.54
N ALA A 11 21.86 -15.09 -8.86
CA ALA A 11 22.92 -14.86 -9.85
C ALA A 11 22.99 -13.41 -10.35
N LYS A 12 22.14 -12.52 -9.83
CA LYS A 12 22.03 -11.12 -10.27
C LYS A 12 22.61 -10.16 -9.23
N PRO A 13 23.09 -8.97 -9.66
CA PRO A 13 23.43 -7.92 -8.72
C PRO A 13 22.23 -7.59 -7.83
N ILE A 14 22.46 -7.34 -6.56
CA ILE A 14 21.41 -7.01 -5.60
C ILE A 14 21.77 -5.80 -4.76
N GLN A 15 20.80 -4.94 -4.48
CA GLN A 15 20.95 -3.79 -3.62
C GLN A 15 20.09 -3.93 -2.36
N GLN A 16 20.37 -3.12 -1.35
CA GLN A 16 19.62 -3.08 -0.10
C GLN A 16 19.66 -4.38 0.71
N VAL A 17 20.68 -5.22 0.53
CA VAL A 17 20.87 -6.47 1.26
C VAL A 17 21.45 -6.20 2.64
N PRO A 18 20.84 -6.71 3.72
CA PRO A 18 21.45 -6.67 5.05
C PRO A 18 22.71 -7.56 5.12
N ALA A 19 23.75 -7.08 5.79
CA ALA A 19 24.95 -7.87 6.04
C ALA A 19 24.73 -8.79 7.25
N TYR A 20 24.16 -9.96 7.04
CA TYR A 20 24.03 -10.98 8.10
C TYR A 20 25.39 -11.56 8.45
N PRO A 21 25.82 -11.50 9.72
CA PRO A 21 27.13 -12.02 10.13
C PRO A 21 27.20 -13.54 10.06
N ASP A 22 26.09 -14.24 10.29
CA ASP A 22 25.98 -15.70 10.25
C ASP A 22 25.17 -16.15 9.02
N GLN A 23 25.88 -16.48 7.96
CA GLN A 23 25.30 -16.96 6.69
C GLN A 23 24.73 -18.39 6.83
N ALA A 24 25.25 -19.20 7.75
CA ALA A 24 24.73 -20.55 7.98
C ALA A 24 23.36 -20.47 8.68
N ALA A 25 23.24 -19.64 9.71
CA ALA A 25 21.96 -19.37 10.38
C ALA A 25 20.92 -18.76 9.42
N LEU A 26 21.35 -17.89 8.50
CA LEU A 26 20.45 -17.33 7.45
C LEU A 26 19.93 -18.46 6.56
N ALA A 27 20.80 -19.29 6.01
CA ALA A 27 20.43 -20.40 5.14
C ALA A 27 19.51 -21.41 5.85
N GLU A 28 19.76 -21.70 7.11
CA GLU A 28 18.90 -22.57 7.93
C GLU A 28 17.52 -21.95 8.15
N THR A 29 17.44 -20.66 8.43
CA THR A 29 16.17 -19.94 8.60
C THR A 29 15.35 -19.93 7.30
N GLU A 30 15.97 -19.63 6.17
CA GLU A 30 15.32 -19.69 4.85
C GLU A 30 14.81 -21.11 4.54
N ALA A 31 15.59 -22.13 4.84
CA ALA A 31 15.19 -23.53 4.66
C ALA A 31 13.99 -23.92 5.57
N ARG A 32 13.94 -23.46 6.82
CA ARG A 32 12.79 -23.67 7.70
C ARG A 32 11.55 -22.95 7.18
N LEU A 33 11.66 -21.67 6.78
CA LEU A 33 10.55 -20.90 6.20
C LEU A 33 9.98 -21.59 4.95
N ALA A 34 10.80 -22.23 4.14
CA ALA A 34 10.35 -22.98 2.97
C ALA A 34 9.43 -24.17 3.33
N THR A 35 9.47 -24.66 4.57
CA THR A 35 8.56 -25.71 5.06
C THR A 35 7.27 -25.18 5.67
N PHE A 36 7.17 -23.86 5.90
CA PHE A 36 5.99 -23.27 6.53
C PHE A 36 4.80 -23.19 5.57
N PRO A 37 3.56 -23.18 6.08
CA PRO A 37 2.37 -23.00 5.24
C PRO A 37 2.43 -21.67 4.47
N PRO A 38 1.82 -21.59 3.28
CA PRO A 38 1.67 -20.32 2.58
C PRO A 38 0.79 -19.36 3.39
N LEU A 39 1.13 -18.07 3.40
CA LEU A 39 0.32 -17.03 4.05
C LEU A 39 -0.92 -16.69 3.22
N VAL A 40 -0.78 -16.71 1.88
CA VAL A 40 -1.88 -16.46 0.93
C VAL A 40 -1.88 -17.53 -0.17
N PHE A 41 -3.01 -17.67 -0.86
CA PHE A 41 -3.17 -18.64 -1.96
C PHE A 41 -3.15 -17.95 -3.31
N ALA A 42 -2.70 -18.67 -4.34
CA ALA A 42 -2.71 -18.25 -5.72
C ALA A 42 -4.10 -17.80 -6.20
N GLY A 43 -5.17 -18.45 -5.75
CA GLY A 43 -6.55 -18.07 -6.06
C GLY A 43 -6.92 -16.66 -5.59
N GLU A 44 -6.46 -16.27 -4.39
CA GLU A 44 -6.68 -14.93 -3.86
C GLU A 44 -5.90 -13.89 -4.69
N ALA A 45 -4.65 -14.17 -5.06
CA ALA A 45 -3.85 -13.30 -5.92
C ALA A 45 -4.45 -13.15 -7.33
N ARG A 46 -5.00 -14.22 -7.91
CA ARG A 46 -5.75 -14.18 -9.19
C ARG A 46 -7.01 -13.33 -9.08
N LYS A 47 -7.77 -13.47 -7.97
CA LYS A 47 -8.96 -12.63 -7.73
C LYS A 47 -8.60 -11.16 -7.63
N LEU A 48 -7.55 -10.84 -6.88
CA LEU A 48 -7.02 -9.46 -6.78
C LEU A 48 -6.61 -8.93 -8.16
N LYS A 49 -5.89 -9.72 -8.97
CA LYS A 49 -5.47 -9.30 -10.31
C LYS A 49 -6.66 -8.94 -11.22
N LYS A 50 -7.76 -9.69 -11.15
CA LYS A 50 -9.00 -9.36 -11.89
C LYS A 50 -9.60 -8.03 -11.40
N GLN A 51 -9.62 -7.78 -10.09
CA GLN A 51 -10.11 -6.51 -9.55
C GLN A 51 -9.20 -5.33 -9.97
N LEU A 52 -7.88 -5.52 -9.97
CA LEU A 52 -6.94 -4.51 -10.46
C LEU A 52 -7.06 -4.28 -11.98
N ALA A 53 -7.51 -5.27 -12.76
CA ALA A 53 -7.84 -5.07 -14.16
C ALA A 53 -9.02 -4.10 -14.33
N SER A 54 -10.05 -4.20 -13.47
CA SER A 54 -11.14 -3.22 -13.44
C SER A 54 -10.66 -1.82 -13.03
N VAL A 55 -9.67 -1.73 -12.14
CA VAL A 55 -9.05 -0.43 -11.81
C VAL A 55 -8.32 0.15 -13.03
N ALA A 56 -7.56 -0.66 -13.77
CA ALA A 56 -6.87 -0.23 -14.99
C ALA A 56 -7.85 0.26 -16.07
N ALA A 57 -9.03 -0.35 -16.16
CA ALA A 57 -10.10 0.05 -17.06
C ALA A 57 -10.86 1.32 -16.63
N GLY A 58 -10.72 1.76 -15.38
CA GLY A 58 -11.44 2.90 -14.83
C GLY A 58 -12.79 2.54 -14.16
N ASP A 59 -13.07 1.25 -14.01
CA ASP A 59 -14.34 0.74 -13.45
C ASP A 59 -14.26 0.50 -11.92
N ALA A 60 -13.09 0.68 -11.32
CA ALA A 60 -12.87 0.55 -9.88
C ALA A 60 -11.75 1.51 -9.43
N PHE A 61 -11.64 1.73 -8.12
CA PHE A 61 -10.59 2.54 -7.51
C PHE A 61 -9.74 1.72 -6.54
N LEU A 62 -8.43 1.91 -6.53
CA LEU A 62 -7.50 1.24 -5.62
C LEU A 62 -7.25 2.09 -4.38
N LEU A 63 -7.59 1.55 -3.20
CA LEU A 63 -7.11 2.04 -1.93
C LEU A 63 -6.04 1.08 -1.41
N GLN A 64 -4.78 1.53 -1.40
CA GLN A 64 -3.67 0.81 -0.81
C GLN A 64 -3.09 1.63 0.34
N GLY A 65 -3.06 1.08 1.55
CA GLY A 65 -2.62 1.83 2.72
C GLY A 65 -2.25 0.97 3.90
N GLY A 66 -1.52 1.54 4.86
CA GLY A 66 -1.11 0.88 6.10
C GLY A 66 0.28 1.30 6.55
N ASP A 67 0.97 0.45 7.28
CA ASP A 67 2.22 0.80 7.92
C ASP A 67 3.34 1.21 6.95
N CYS A 68 4.19 2.12 7.44
CA CYS A 68 5.49 2.41 6.82
C CYS A 68 6.40 1.18 6.91
N ALA A 69 6.58 0.66 8.13
CA ALA A 69 7.16 -0.63 8.46
C ALA A 69 6.49 -1.12 9.74
N GLU A 70 5.90 -2.32 9.69
CA GLU A 70 5.30 -2.95 10.86
C GLU A 70 6.34 -3.18 11.94
N SER A 71 5.95 -2.96 13.21
CA SER A 71 6.79 -3.22 14.37
C SER A 71 6.31 -4.47 15.13
N PHE A 72 7.24 -5.30 15.55
CA PHE A 72 6.92 -6.42 16.43
C PHE A 72 6.29 -5.99 17.75
N ALA A 73 6.67 -4.83 18.25
CA ALA A 73 6.13 -4.27 19.49
C ALA A 73 4.70 -3.75 19.35
N GLU A 74 4.29 -3.29 18.17
CA GLU A 74 2.95 -2.80 17.90
C GLU A 74 1.98 -3.92 17.45
N HIS A 75 2.45 -5.16 17.31
CA HIS A 75 1.61 -6.27 16.90
C HIS A 75 0.60 -6.63 18.01
N GLY A 76 -0.66 -6.33 17.78
CA GLY A 76 -1.74 -6.58 18.73
C GLY A 76 -3.12 -6.52 18.07
N ALA A 77 -4.09 -7.18 18.69
CA ALA A 77 -5.45 -7.29 18.15
C ALA A 77 -6.12 -5.92 17.98
N ASP A 78 -5.90 -5.00 18.92
CA ASP A 78 -6.47 -3.66 18.87
C ASP A 78 -5.91 -2.84 17.70
N ASN A 79 -4.58 -2.86 17.50
CA ASN A 79 -3.95 -2.16 16.39
C ASN A 79 -4.43 -2.68 15.03
N ILE A 80 -4.56 -4.00 14.87
CA ILE A 80 -5.07 -4.62 13.64
C ILE A 80 -6.54 -4.26 13.42
N ARG A 81 -7.36 -4.31 14.48
CA ARG A 81 -8.79 -3.93 14.43
C ARG A 81 -8.96 -2.46 14.06
N ASP A 82 -8.25 -1.56 14.72
CA ASP A 82 -8.41 -0.13 14.52
C ASP A 82 -7.90 0.31 13.15
N PHE A 83 -6.80 -0.28 12.67
CA PHE A 83 -6.35 -0.15 11.28
C PHE A 83 -7.45 -0.58 10.29
N PHE A 84 -7.99 -1.78 10.46
CA PHE A 84 -9.01 -2.32 9.55
C PHE A 84 -10.29 -1.47 9.56
N ARG A 85 -10.71 -0.98 10.73
CA ARG A 85 -11.85 -0.08 10.90
C ARG A 85 -11.68 1.21 10.10
N VAL A 86 -10.56 1.91 10.26
CA VAL A 86 -10.27 3.16 9.53
C VAL A 86 -10.23 2.89 8.01
N PHE A 87 -9.62 1.79 7.61
CA PHE A 87 -9.54 1.40 6.21
C PHE A 87 -10.92 1.16 5.58
N LEU A 88 -11.85 0.53 6.32
CA LEU A 88 -13.23 0.33 5.87
C LEU A 88 -14.00 1.65 5.77
N GLN A 89 -13.85 2.55 6.73
CA GLN A 89 -14.46 3.89 6.69
C GLN A 89 -14.01 4.65 5.44
N MET A 90 -12.70 4.68 5.15
CA MET A 90 -12.17 5.27 3.91
C MET A 90 -12.79 4.62 2.67
N SER A 91 -12.88 3.28 2.65
CA SER A 91 -13.42 2.54 1.51
C SER A 91 -14.87 2.89 1.21
N VAL A 92 -15.71 3.02 2.24
CA VAL A 92 -17.12 3.39 2.09
C VAL A 92 -17.27 4.79 1.52
N VAL A 93 -16.51 5.76 2.05
CA VAL A 93 -16.49 7.15 1.55
C VAL A 93 -16.11 7.19 0.06
N LEU A 94 -15.04 6.49 -0.33
CA LEU A 94 -14.54 6.46 -1.70
C LEU A 94 -15.51 5.71 -2.64
N THR A 95 -16.07 4.58 -2.20
CA THR A 95 -17.06 3.80 -2.98
C THR A 95 -18.29 4.65 -3.30
N PHE A 96 -18.85 5.27 -2.27
CA PHE A 96 -20.04 6.08 -2.43
C PHE A 96 -19.83 7.30 -3.34
N ALA A 97 -18.69 7.98 -3.15
CA ALA A 97 -18.38 9.19 -3.92
C ALA A 97 -18.03 8.91 -5.38
N GLY A 98 -17.27 7.83 -5.63
CA GLY A 98 -16.87 7.43 -6.97
C GLY A 98 -17.96 6.68 -7.73
N SER A 99 -19.01 6.22 -7.04
CA SER A 99 -20.03 5.30 -7.58
C SER A 99 -19.40 4.08 -8.25
N GLN A 100 -18.28 3.59 -7.70
CA GLN A 100 -17.51 2.47 -8.23
C GLN A 100 -16.91 1.63 -7.09
N PRO A 101 -16.64 0.32 -7.31
CA PRO A 101 -16.00 -0.53 -6.30
C PRO A 101 -14.62 0.00 -5.89
N VAL A 102 -14.28 -0.19 -4.62
CA VAL A 102 -12.93 0.08 -4.09
C VAL A 102 -12.20 -1.25 -3.84
N VAL A 103 -11.07 -1.44 -4.51
CA VAL A 103 -10.14 -2.55 -4.26
C VAL A 103 -9.30 -2.20 -3.04
N LYS A 104 -9.34 -3.05 -2.01
CA LYS A 104 -8.74 -2.79 -0.70
C LYS A 104 -7.48 -3.61 -0.50
N ILE A 105 -6.31 -2.95 -0.41
CA ILE A 105 -5.02 -3.60 -0.20
C ILE A 105 -4.31 -2.96 1.00
N GLY A 106 -4.16 -3.73 2.07
CA GLY A 106 -3.40 -3.30 3.24
C GLY A 106 -1.89 -3.39 3.02
N ARG A 107 -1.13 -2.39 3.48
CA ARG A 107 0.31 -2.47 3.71
C ARG A 107 0.51 -3.04 5.11
N ILE A 108 0.26 -4.32 5.25
CA ILE A 108 0.19 -5.04 6.53
C ILE A 108 0.40 -6.53 6.29
N ALA A 109 0.77 -7.25 7.35
CA ALA A 109 1.03 -8.69 7.34
C ALA A 109 2.20 -9.08 6.40
N GLY A 110 3.31 -8.33 6.51
CA GLY A 110 4.52 -8.54 5.72
C GLY A 110 5.39 -7.30 5.55
N GLN A 111 4.89 -6.10 5.83
CA GLN A 111 5.63 -4.85 5.65
C GLN A 111 6.58 -4.57 6.81
N PHE A 112 7.51 -5.50 7.11
CA PHE A 112 8.47 -5.39 8.19
C PHE A 112 9.87 -4.91 7.75
N ALA A 113 10.10 -4.75 6.46
CA ALA A 113 11.38 -4.33 5.91
C ALA A 113 11.28 -2.94 5.25
N LYS A 114 12.38 -2.18 5.32
CA LYS A 114 12.46 -0.86 4.69
C LYS A 114 13.83 -0.62 4.06
N PRO A 115 13.90 -0.12 2.81
CA PRO A 115 15.15 0.30 2.20
C PRO A 115 15.66 1.58 2.85
N ARG A 116 16.98 1.70 2.98
CA ARG A 116 17.64 2.87 3.58
C ARG A 116 18.54 3.57 2.57
N SER A 117 18.67 4.87 2.71
CA SER A 117 19.61 5.67 1.90
C SER A 117 21.07 5.51 2.34
N SER A 118 21.31 5.07 3.58
CA SER A 118 22.62 4.77 4.11
C SER A 118 22.60 3.40 4.79
N ASP A 119 23.68 2.64 4.66
CA ASP A 119 23.85 1.35 5.32
C ASP A 119 24.08 1.50 6.83
N ASN A 120 24.59 2.65 7.24
CA ASN A 120 24.91 2.96 8.63
C ASN A 120 24.23 4.25 9.11
N GLU A 121 23.98 4.31 10.40
CA GLU A 121 23.58 5.49 11.17
C GLU A 121 24.70 5.88 12.13
N VAL A 122 24.89 7.20 12.32
CA VAL A 122 25.88 7.75 13.27
C VAL A 122 25.14 8.54 14.34
N LYS A 123 25.36 8.16 15.60
CA LYS A 123 24.84 8.89 16.77
C LYS A 123 25.93 8.97 17.84
N ASP A 124 26.18 10.18 18.35
CA ASP A 124 27.17 10.45 19.40
C ASP A 124 28.57 9.87 19.09
N GLY A 125 28.98 9.91 17.81
CA GLY A 125 30.28 9.39 17.35
C GLY A 125 30.33 7.86 17.16
N VAL A 126 29.28 7.14 17.49
CA VAL A 126 29.17 5.68 17.28
C VAL A 126 28.49 5.42 15.93
N THR A 127 29.09 4.54 15.13
CA THR A 127 28.54 4.10 13.83
C THR A 127 28.01 2.70 13.95
N LEU A 128 26.72 2.50 13.67
CA LEU A 128 26.04 1.20 13.69
C LEU A 128 25.23 0.99 12.39
N PRO A 129 24.90 -0.27 12.04
CA PRO A 129 23.98 -0.53 10.91
C PRO A 129 22.67 0.24 11.07
N SER A 130 22.16 0.76 9.97
CA SER A 130 20.84 1.40 9.94
C SER A 130 19.74 0.44 10.36
N TYR A 131 18.74 0.92 11.10
CA TYR A 131 17.51 0.15 11.30
C TYR A 131 16.80 -0.03 9.95
N ARG A 132 16.58 -1.30 9.57
CA ARG A 132 16.00 -1.68 8.27
C ARG A 132 14.65 -2.36 8.38
N GLY A 133 14.03 -2.32 9.57
CA GLY A 133 12.78 -2.97 9.91
C GLY A 133 12.95 -4.23 10.75
N ASP A 134 11.93 -4.54 11.51
CA ASP A 134 11.97 -5.58 12.55
C ASP A 134 12.27 -6.99 12.03
N ILE A 135 11.99 -7.29 10.78
CA ILE A 135 12.37 -8.54 10.12
C ILE A 135 13.90 -8.71 9.99
N ILE A 136 14.65 -7.62 10.08
CA ILE A 136 16.11 -7.59 9.86
C ILE A 136 16.85 -7.35 11.16
N ASN A 137 16.55 -6.26 11.89
CA ASN A 137 17.26 -5.83 13.09
C ASN A 137 16.35 -5.01 14.02
N GLY A 138 16.85 -4.70 15.22
CA GLY A 138 16.08 -3.95 16.22
C GLY A 138 16.26 -2.44 16.14
N THR A 139 15.38 -1.70 16.83
CA THR A 139 15.35 -0.23 16.84
C THR A 139 16.34 0.42 17.79
N ALA A 140 16.73 -0.27 18.88
CA ALA A 140 17.65 0.29 19.86
C ALA A 140 19.03 0.57 19.21
N PHE A 141 19.66 1.69 19.60
CA PHE A 141 20.94 2.08 19.04
C PHE A 141 22.11 1.47 19.82
N ASP A 142 22.22 0.15 19.74
CA ASP A 142 23.31 -0.66 20.28
C ASP A 142 23.70 -1.78 19.30
N THR A 143 24.89 -2.35 19.47
CA THR A 143 25.44 -3.33 18.54
C THR A 143 24.56 -4.60 18.45
N ALA A 144 24.02 -5.08 19.58
CA ALA A 144 23.23 -6.31 19.60
C ALA A 144 21.92 -6.12 18.82
N SER A 145 21.20 -5.01 19.05
CA SER A 145 19.96 -4.70 18.38
C SER A 145 20.14 -4.41 16.88
N ARG A 146 21.23 -3.70 16.52
CA ARG A 146 21.45 -3.27 15.11
C ARG A 146 22.10 -4.34 14.24
N THR A 147 22.67 -5.41 14.82
CA THR A 147 23.17 -6.54 14.05
C THR A 147 22.00 -7.30 13.41
N PRO A 148 22.00 -7.51 12.08
CA PRO A 148 20.96 -8.30 11.41
C PRO A 148 20.90 -9.73 11.96
N ASP A 149 19.69 -10.18 12.33
CA ASP A 149 19.40 -11.49 12.90
C ASP A 149 18.40 -12.27 12.03
N PRO A 150 18.80 -13.41 11.42
CA PRO A 150 17.91 -14.21 10.58
C PRO A 150 16.65 -14.74 11.29
N ALA A 151 16.72 -15.03 12.60
CA ALA A 151 15.60 -15.57 13.37
C ALA A 151 14.38 -14.62 13.39
N ARG A 152 14.60 -13.33 13.18
CA ARG A 152 13.54 -12.31 13.07
C ARG A 152 12.61 -12.54 11.88
N GLN A 153 13.07 -13.22 10.84
CA GLN A 153 12.22 -13.56 9.67
C GLN A 153 11.11 -14.55 10.06
N GLU A 154 11.38 -15.51 10.95
CA GLU A 154 10.32 -16.40 11.45
C GLU A 154 9.31 -15.65 12.33
N MET A 155 9.76 -14.71 13.15
CA MET A 155 8.85 -13.87 13.93
C MET A 155 7.95 -13.04 13.02
N ALA A 156 8.50 -12.43 11.98
CA ALA A 156 7.71 -11.68 10.98
C ALA A 156 6.67 -12.59 10.28
N TYR A 157 7.06 -13.80 9.88
CA TYR A 157 6.11 -14.77 9.32
C TYR A 157 4.98 -15.10 10.31
N ARG A 158 5.30 -15.38 11.58
CA ARG A 158 4.29 -15.73 12.61
C ARG A 158 3.32 -14.59 12.88
N GLN A 159 3.81 -13.38 12.99
CA GLN A 159 2.97 -12.20 13.15
C GLN A 159 2.12 -11.92 11.89
N SER A 160 2.68 -12.08 10.69
CA SER A 160 1.93 -11.98 9.44
C SER A 160 0.80 -13.00 9.37
N ALA A 161 1.04 -14.25 9.77
CA ALA A 161 0.03 -15.30 9.82
C ALA A 161 -1.10 -14.97 10.80
N ALA A 162 -0.77 -14.49 12.00
CA ALA A 162 -1.76 -14.08 13.00
C ALA A 162 -2.59 -12.87 12.51
N THR A 163 -1.94 -11.87 11.93
CA THR A 163 -2.58 -10.68 11.35
C THR A 163 -3.54 -11.07 10.22
N LEU A 164 -3.11 -11.90 9.28
CA LEU A 164 -3.95 -12.38 8.17
C LEU A 164 -5.16 -13.17 8.66
N ASN A 165 -4.98 -14.04 9.66
CA ASN A 165 -6.09 -14.78 10.26
C ASN A 165 -7.13 -13.84 10.86
N LEU A 166 -6.71 -12.82 11.60
CA LEU A 166 -7.62 -11.84 12.21
C LEU A 166 -8.31 -10.96 11.17
N LEU A 167 -7.57 -10.49 10.14
CA LEU A 167 -8.15 -9.72 9.04
C LEU A 167 -9.20 -10.52 8.27
N ARG A 168 -8.97 -11.82 7.98
CA ARG A 168 -9.96 -12.69 7.35
C ARG A 168 -11.20 -12.87 8.24
N ALA A 169 -11.00 -13.06 9.54
CA ALA A 169 -12.11 -13.13 10.49
C ALA A 169 -12.94 -11.85 10.51
N PHE A 170 -12.31 -10.68 10.50
CA PHE A 170 -13.02 -9.39 10.44
C PHE A 170 -13.73 -9.19 9.09
N ALA A 171 -13.07 -9.53 7.99
CA ALA A 171 -13.62 -9.33 6.64
C ALA A 171 -14.84 -10.22 6.35
N GLN A 172 -14.92 -11.43 6.95
CA GLN A 172 -15.95 -12.43 6.68
C GLN A 172 -16.88 -12.69 7.87
N GLY A 173 -16.48 -12.30 9.08
CA GLY A 173 -17.21 -12.60 10.34
C GLY A 173 -18.25 -11.55 10.75
N GLY A 174 -18.62 -10.61 9.88
CA GLY A 174 -19.63 -9.60 10.15
C GLY A 174 -19.12 -8.30 10.79
N TYR A 175 -17.82 -8.20 11.13
CA TYR A 175 -17.24 -6.93 11.61
C TYR A 175 -17.23 -5.88 10.48
N ALA A 176 -17.05 -6.30 9.23
CA ALA A 176 -17.08 -5.46 8.04
C ALA A 176 -18.51 -5.08 7.58
N ASN A 177 -19.55 -5.35 8.37
CA ASN A 177 -20.91 -4.97 8.06
C ASN A 177 -21.02 -3.46 7.77
N LEU A 178 -21.62 -3.10 6.65
CA LEU A 178 -21.74 -1.73 6.18
C LEU A 178 -22.44 -0.82 7.19
N GLU A 179 -23.41 -1.33 7.95
CA GLU A 179 -24.11 -0.58 9.00
C GLU A 179 -23.14 -0.16 10.12
N ASN A 180 -22.28 -1.07 10.57
CA ASN A 180 -21.25 -0.76 11.56
C ASN A 180 -20.27 0.28 11.04
N VAL A 181 -19.77 0.10 9.82
CA VAL A 181 -18.82 1.04 9.19
C VAL A 181 -19.45 2.42 9.06
N HIS A 182 -20.73 2.48 8.70
CA HIS A 182 -21.46 3.74 8.61
C HIS A 182 -21.61 4.42 9.97
N GLN A 183 -21.94 3.69 11.05
CA GLN A 183 -22.00 4.24 12.40
C GLN A 183 -20.67 4.81 12.87
N TRP A 184 -19.55 4.12 12.59
CA TRP A 184 -18.22 4.65 12.90
C TRP A 184 -17.89 5.93 12.11
N MET A 185 -18.35 6.02 10.86
CA MET A 185 -18.16 7.21 10.03
C MET A 185 -18.98 8.40 10.58
N LEU A 186 -20.24 8.18 11.00
CA LEU A 186 -21.04 9.23 11.64
C LEU A 186 -20.37 9.76 12.92
N GLY A 187 -19.78 8.87 13.74
CA GLY A 187 -18.98 9.26 14.89
C GLY A 187 -17.79 10.15 14.51
N PHE A 188 -17.05 9.79 13.46
CA PHE A 188 -15.95 10.62 12.94
C PHE A 188 -16.43 12.01 12.51
N VAL A 189 -17.53 12.08 11.75
CA VAL A 189 -18.08 13.35 11.26
C VAL A 189 -18.51 14.25 12.43
N ALA A 190 -19.15 13.67 13.45
CA ALA A 190 -19.59 14.41 14.66
C ALA A 190 -18.40 14.98 15.46
N ASP A 191 -17.28 14.25 15.53
CA ASP A 191 -16.10 14.62 16.32
C ASP A 191 -15.09 15.47 15.51
N SER A 192 -15.24 15.57 14.20
CA SER A 192 -14.30 16.29 13.33
C SER A 192 -14.52 17.81 13.41
N PRO A 193 -13.45 18.61 13.54
CA PRO A 193 -13.54 20.07 13.41
C PRO A 193 -14.08 20.55 12.07
N GLN A 194 -14.04 19.71 11.02
CA GLN A 194 -14.59 19.97 9.69
C GLN A 194 -15.83 19.13 9.37
N GLY A 195 -16.55 18.64 10.41
CA GLY A 195 -17.69 17.75 10.28
C GLY A 195 -18.77 18.26 9.32
N GLU A 196 -19.12 19.56 9.39
CA GLU A 196 -20.10 20.20 8.50
C GLU A 196 -19.76 19.99 7.00
N ARG A 197 -18.49 19.96 6.64
CA ARG A 197 -18.05 19.71 5.26
C ARG A 197 -18.38 18.28 4.80
N TYR A 198 -18.35 17.33 5.70
CA TYR A 198 -18.53 15.90 5.42
C TYR A 198 -19.96 15.43 5.63
N GLU A 199 -20.76 16.19 6.37
CA GLU A 199 -22.14 15.86 6.74
C GLU A 199 -23.03 15.56 5.52
N ALA A 200 -22.94 16.36 4.48
CA ALA A 200 -23.73 16.16 3.26
C ALA A 200 -23.48 14.79 2.59
N LEU A 201 -22.24 14.30 2.63
CA LEU A 201 -21.92 12.96 2.10
C LEU A 201 -22.41 11.88 3.04
N ALA A 202 -22.20 12.03 4.35
CA ALA A 202 -22.66 11.09 5.36
C ALA A 202 -24.18 10.91 5.34
N ASN A 203 -24.96 12.00 5.24
CA ASN A 203 -26.41 11.98 5.15
C ASN A 203 -26.89 11.25 3.89
N ARG A 204 -26.26 11.46 2.73
CA ARG A 204 -26.60 10.73 1.51
C ARG A 204 -26.33 9.23 1.60
N ILE A 205 -25.29 8.81 2.34
CA ILE A 205 -25.04 7.40 2.62
C ILE A 205 -26.15 6.84 3.51
N THR A 206 -26.56 7.58 4.56
CA THR A 206 -27.68 7.22 5.43
C THR A 206 -28.96 7.01 4.61
N GLU A 207 -29.37 7.99 3.81
CA GLU A 207 -30.55 7.89 2.94
C GLU A 207 -30.49 6.68 2.01
N THR A 208 -29.32 6.37 1.45
CA THR A 208 -29.14 5.22 0.57
C THR A 208 -29.31 3.91 1.35
N MET A 209 -28.77 3.82 2.56
CA MET A 209 -28.89 2.63 3.41
C MET A 209 -30.33 2.43 3.88
N ASP A 210 -31.03 3.50 4.26
CA ASP A 210 -32.44 3.47 4.66
C ASP A 210 -33.30 2.98 3.49
N PHE A 211 -33.04 3.47 2.28
CA PHE A 211 -33.73 2.99 1.06
C PHE A 211 -33.46 1.50 0.81
N MET A 212 -32.20 1.05 0.88
CA MET A 212 -31.88 -0.36 0.69
C MET A 212 -32.56 -1.24 1.73
N SER A 213 -32.57 -0.82 2.98
CA SER A 213 -33.26 -1.53 4.06
C SER A 213 -34.79 -1.59 3.83
N ALA A 214 -35.39 -0.48 3.40
CA ALA A 214 -36.82 -0.43 3.11
C ALA A 214 -37.28 -1.38 1.98
N VAL A 215 -36.37 -1.65 1.01
CA VAL A 215 -36.64 -2.63 -0.07
C VAL A 215 -36.12 -4.04 0.26
N GLY A 216 -35.72 -4.30 1.50
CA GLY A 216 -35.32 -5.63 1.98
C GLY A 216 -33.87 -6.04 1.67
N ILE A 217 -33.02 -5.08 1.26
CA ILE A 217 -31.57 -5.30 1.03
C ILE A 217 -30.83 -4.94 2.31
N THR A 218 -30.59 -5.91 3.18
CA THR A 218 -29.92 -5.74 4.48
C THR A 218 -28.69 -6.65 4.56
N SER A 219 -27.88 -6.48 5.60
CA SER A 219 -26.73 -7.35 5.88
C SER A 219 -27.15 -8.82 6.16
N GLU A 220 -28.38 -9.09 6.52
CA GLU A 220 -28.92 -10.45 6.69
C GLU A 220 -29.28 -11.08 5.36
N THR A 221 -29.77 -10.30 4.40
CA THR A 221 -30.25 -10.77 3.10
C THR A 221 -29.20 -10.72 2.00
N ASN A 222 -28.12 -9.93 2.19
CA ASN A 222 -27.10 -9.75 1.17
C ASN A 222 -25.67 -9.77 1.76
N TYR A 223 -24.89 -10.81 1.40
CA TYR A 223 -23.50 -10.97 1.84
C TYR A 223 -22.59 -9.79 1.49
N ALA A 224 -22.83 -9.10 0.36
CA ALA A 224 -22.03 -7.97 -0.06
C ALA A 224 -22.10 -6.76 0.91
N LEU A 225 -23.10 -6.71 1.79
CA LEU A 225 -23.23 -5.72 2.84
C LEU A 225 -22.56 -6.13 4.16
N ARG A 226 -22.25 -7.42 4.32
CA ARG A 226 -21.69 -8.01 5.54
C ARG A 226 -20.23 -8.37 5.44
N GLU A 227 -19.78 -8.75 4.25
CA GLU A 227 -18.45 -9.26 3.98
C GLU A 227 -17.73 -8.38 2.98
N THR A 228 -16.40 -8.37 3.03
CA THR A 228 -15.59 -7.62 2.07
C THR A 228 -14.34 -8.38 1.70
N ASP A 229 -13.87 -8.19 0.47
CA ASP A 229 -12.52 -8.59 0.09
C ASP A 229 -11.49 -7.62 0.69
N PHE A 230 -10.47 -8.19 1.30
CA PHE A 230 -9.33 -7.44 1.81
C PHE A 230 -8.04 -8.19 1.51
N TYR A 231 -7.09 -7.51 0.90
CA TYR A 231 -5.81 -8.08 0.49
C TYR A 231 -4.66 -7.43 1.25
N THR A 232 -3.50 -8.08 1.25
CA THR A 232 -2.28 -7.58 1.89
C THR A 232 -1.16 -7.39 0.89
N SER A 233 -0.25 -6.46 1.17
CA SER A 233 0.89 -6.16 0.34
C SER A 233 2.07 -5.66 1.15
N HIS A 234 3.29 -5.86 0.62
CA HIS A 234 4.53 -5.36 1.21
C HIS A 234 5.62 -5.17 0.14
N GLU A 235 6.70 -4.46 0.50
CA GLU A 235 7.88 -4.33 -0.34
C GLU A 235 8.66 -5.65 -0.37
N ALA A 236 8.91 -6.19 -1.55
CA ALA A 236 9.74 -7.38 -1.74
C ALA A 236 11.23 -7.02 -1.56
N LEU A 237 11.64 -6.66 -0.34
CA LEU A 237 13.01 -6.23 -0.06
C LEU A 237 13.95 -7.40 0.22
N LEU A 238 13.53 -8.37 1.05
CA LEU A 238 14.32 -9.55 1.43
C LEU A 238 13.99 -10.73 0.52
N LEU A 239 14.71 -10.86 -0.59
CA LEU A 239 14.42 -11.88 -1.60
C LEU A 239 14.63 -13.33 -1.09
N GLY A 240 15.46 -13.56 -0.08
CA GLY A 240 15.57 -14.88 0.56
C GLY A 240 14.29 -15.28 1.29
N TYR A 241 13.64 -14.32 1.98
CA TYR A 241 12.33 -14.52 2.60
C TYR A 241 11.24 -14.76 1.56
N GLU A 242 11.22 -13.96 0.48
CA GLU A 242 10.27 -14.12 -0.62
C GLU A 242 10.43 -15.47 -1.34
N GLU A 243 11.68 -15.87 -1.65
CA GLU A 243 11.98 -17.17 -2.25
C GLU A 243 11.51 -18.31 -1.37
N ALA A 244 11.82 -18.27 -0.06
CA ALA A 244 11.41 -19.28 0.90
C ALA A 244 9.88 -19.46 0.98
N LEU A 245 9.10 -18.42 0.71
CA LEU A 245 7.63 -18.45 0.68
C LEU A 245 7.05 -18.51 -0.74
N THR A 246 7.85 -18.76 -1.77
CA THR A 246 7.36 -18.93 -3.15
C THR A 246 6.90 -20.37 -3.37
N ARG A 247 5.71 -20.54 -3.96
CA ARG A 247 5.09 -21.85 -4.20
C ARG A 247 4.58 -21.97 -5.63
N VAL A 248 4.58 -23.21 -6.12
CA VAL A 248 3.85 -23.56 -7.35
C VAL A 248 2.38 -23.74 -7.02
N ASP A 249 1.53 -23.08 -7.78
CA ASP A 249 0.09 -23.35 -7.73
C ASP A 249 -0.22 -24.69 -8.43
N SER A 250 -0.79 -25.61 -7.70
CA SER A 250 -1.09 -26.95 -8.20
C SER A 250 -2.13 -26.98 -9.31
N THR A 251 -2.90 -25.90 -9.47
CA THR A 251 -3.97 -25.82 -10.49
C THR A 251 -3.49 -25.25 -11.83
N SER A 252 -2.55 -24.31 -11.80
CA SER A 252 -2.03 -23.65 -13.01
C SER A 252 -0.59 -24.05 -13.37
N GLY A 253 0.18 -24.54 -12.41
CA GLY A 253 1.62 -24.77 -12.56
C GLY A 253 2.46 -23.50 -12.47
N ASP A 254 1.84 -22.36 -12.23
CA ASP A 254 2.49 -21.05 -12.10
C ASP A 254 3.10 -20.84 -10.72
N TRP A 255 4.11 -19.98 -10.64
CA TRP A 255 4.77 -19.60 -9.40
C TRP A 255 4.13 -18.36 -8.78
N TYR A 256 3.88 -18.42 -7.47
CA TYR A 256 3.36 -17.31 -6.68
C TYR A 256 4.21 -17.05 -5.44
N ALA A 257 4.52 -15.79 -5.15
CA ALA A 257 4.94 -15.37 -3.83
C ALA A 257 3.74 -15.52 -2.89
N THR A 258 3.85 -16.41 -1.90
CA THR A 258 2.74 -16.65 -0.96
C THR A 258 2.95 -15.91 0.36
N SER A 259 3.90 -14.97 0.41
CA SER A 259 4.15 -14.02 1.49
C SER A 259 3.09 -12.91 1.57
N GLY A 260 2.42 -12.59 0.46
CA GLY A 260 1.38 -11.57 0.36
C GLY A 260 0.61 -11.68 -0.96
N HIS A 261 -0.56 -11.04 -1.05
CA HIS A 261 -1.38 -11.08 -2.26
C HIS A 261 -0.74 -10.28 -3.40
N MET A 262 -0.15 -9.12 -3.06
CA MET A 262 0.61 -8.25 -3.94
C MET A 262 1.93 -7.90 -3.28
N ILE A 263 3.00 -7.85 -4.04
CA ILE A 263 4.29 -7.32 -3.59
C ILE A 263 4.71 -6.17 -4.49
N TRP A 264 5.52 -5.23 -3.98
CA TRP A 264 6.02 -4.16 -4.81
C TRP A 264 7.54 -4.05 -4.80
N ILE A 265 8.06 -3.50 -5.89
CA ILE A 265 9.47 -3.18 -6.08
C ILE A 265 9.67 -1.71 -5.69
N GLY A 266 10.62 -1.46 -4.79
CA GLY A 266 10.97 -0.14 -4.33
C GLY A 266 11.71 0.70 -5.38
N ASP A 267 11.74 2.01 -5.19
CA ASP A 267 12.46 2.95 -6.07
C ASP A 267 13.98 2.71 -6.11
N ARG A 268 14.55 2.12 -5.04
CA ARG A 268 15.97 1.78 -4.92
C ARG A 268 16.35 0.41 -5.47
N THR A 269 15.38 -0.45 -5.77
CA THR A 269 15.60 -1.86 -6.15
C THR A 269 15.03 -2.21 -7.53
N ARG A 270 14.71 -1.21 -8.36
CA ARG A 270 14.06 -1.36 -9.67
C ARG A 270 15.02 -1.37 -10.86
N GLN A 271 16.30 -1.66 -10.67
CA GLN A 271 17.26 -1.76 -11.79
C GLN A 271 16.90 -2.96 -12.67
N PRO A 272 16.76 -2.79 -14.01
CA PRO A 272 16.22 -3.82 -14.91
C PRO A 272 16.99 -5.16 -14.88
N ASP A 273 18.32 -5.12 -14.71
CA ASP A 273 19.20 -6.27 -14.71
C ASP A 273 19.48 -6.88 -13.32
N HIS A 274 18.84 -6.35 -12.27
CA HIS A 274 19.07 -6.72 -10.86
C HIS A 274 18.10 -7.77 -10.33
N ALA A 275 18.42 -8.28 -9.16
CA ALA A 275 17.78 -9.40 -8.49
C ALA A 275 16.27 -9.22 -8.25
N HIS A 276 15.83 -8.02 -7.84
CA HIS A 276 14.42 -7.77 -7.53
C HIS A 276 13.53 -7.85 -8.78
N ILE A 277 13.99 -7.33 -9.91
CA ILE A 277 13.30 -7.46 -11.20
C ILE A 277 13.32 -8.91 -11.67
N GLU A 278 14.48 -9.59 -11.56
CA GLU A 278 14.58 -11.01 -11.94
C GLU A 278 13.60 -11.87 -11.13
N TYR A 279 13.50 -11.68 -9.82
CA TYR A 279 12.56 -12.43 -8.99
C TYR A 279 11.10 -12.12 -9.40
N CYS A 280 10.74 -10.85 -9.46
CA CYS A 280 9.35 -10.42 -9.69
C CYS A 280 8.82 -10.77 -11.08
N ARG A 281 9.69 -10.85 -12.12
CA ARG A 281 9.23 -11.16 -13.48
C ARG A 281 8.66 -12.58 -13.62
N GLY A 282 9.02 -13.51 -12.73
CA GLY A 282 8.61 -14.91 -12.86
C GLY A 282 7.45 -15.34 -11.98
N ILE A 283 7.10 -14.60 -10.96
CA ILE A 283 5.89 -14.85 -10.14
C ILE A 283 4.66 -14.25 -10.81
N LYS A 284 3.47 -14.81 -10.54
CA LYS A 284 2.20 -14.39 -11.18
C LYS A 284 1.32 -13.49 -10.30
N ASN A 285 1.79 -13.08 -9.13
CA ASN A 285 1.11 -12.09 -8.29
C ASN A 285 0.92 -10.76 -9.03
N PRO A 286 -0.10 -9.97 -8.69
CA PRO A 286 -0.07 -8.54 -8.99
C PRO A 286 1.18 -7.89 -8.41
N LEU A 287 1.80 -7.00 -9.18
CA LEU A 287 3.03 -6.30 -8.78
C LEU A 287 2.80 -4.80 -8.66
N GLY A 288 3.48 -4.19 -7.68
CA GLY A 288 3.67 -2.74 -7.62
C GLY A 288 5.07 -2.34 -8.09
N LEU A 289 5.20 -1.17 -8.69
CA LEU A 289 6.49 -0.58 -9.06
C LEU A 289 6.51 0.88 -8.63
N LYS A 290 7.45 1.23 -7.75
CA LYS A 290 7.62 2.63 -7.33
C LYS A 290 8.26 3.45 -8.46
N CYS A 291 7.61 4.56 -8.82
CA CYS A 291 8.01 5.48 -9.88
C CYS A 291 8.37 6.84 -9.28
N GLY A 292 9.66 7.06 -9.04
CA GLY A 292 10.19 8.32 -8.51
C GLY A 292 10.76 9.24 -9.60
N PRO A 293 11.26 10.44 -9.22
CA PRO A 293 11.73 11.46 -10.17
C PRO A 293 12.88 11.03 -11.10
N SER A 294 13.68 10.04 -10.69
CA SER A 294 14.80 9.53 -11.48
C SER A 294 14.38 8.58 -12.60
N LEU A 295 13.10 8.15 -12.66
CA LEU A 295 12.62 7.22 -13.68
C LEU A 295 12.37 7.95 -15.01
N THR A 296 13.03 7.49 -16.06
CA THR A 296 12.79 7.97 -17.42
C THR A 296 11.64 7.22 -18.09
N ALA A 297 11.10 7.75 -19.18
CA ALA A 297 10.04 7.09 -19.94
C ALA A 297 10.55 5.75 -20.55
N ASP A 298 11.74 5.75 -21.13
CA ASP A 298 12.34 4.53 -21.72
C ASP A 298 12.63 3.47 -20.66
N GLY A 299 13.18 3.87 -19.50
CA GLY A 299 13.41 2.96 -18.38
C GLY A 299 12.12 2.40 -17.79
N LEU A 300 11.02 3.18 -17.80
CA LEU A 300 9.71 2.66 -17.39
C LEU A 300 9.18 1.61 -18.38
N LEU A 301 9.29 1.85 -19.69
CA LEU A 301 8.84 0.91 -20.69
C LEU A 301 9.65 -0.39 -20.64
N GLU A 302 10.97 -0.31 -20.46
CA GLU A 302 11.83 -1.49 -20.25
C GLU A 302 11.38 -2.32 -19.04
N LEU A 303 11.07 -1.67 -17.90
CA LEU A 303 10.57 -2.35 -16.71
C LEU A 303 9.19 -2.97 -16.92
N ILE A 304 8.31 -2.32 -17.67
CA ILE A 304 7.00 -2.88 -18.03
C ILE A 304 7.19 -4.13 -18.91
N ASP A 305 8.07 -4.09 -19.88
CA ASP A 305 8.35 -5.24 -20.78
C ASP A 305 8.90 -6.45 -20.02
N LEU A 306 9.69 -6.21 -18.96
CA LEU A 306 10.23 -7.27 -18.11
C LEU A 306 9.17 -7.85 -17.16
N LEU A 307 8.33 -7.00 -16.54
CA LEU A 307 7.41 -7.36 -15.46
C LEU A 307 6.02 -7.77 -15.97
N ASN A 308 5.61 -7.29 -17.13
CA ASN A 308 4.32 -7.57 -17.76
C ASN A 308 4.45 -7.76 -19.30
N PRO A 309 5.26 -8.73 -19.76
CA PRO A 309 5.52 -8.95 -21.20
C PRO A 309 4.25 -9.31 -21.98
N GLU A 310 3.27 -9.92 -21.34
CA GLU A 310 1.99 -10.32 -21.92
C GLU A 310 0.97 -9.15 -21.94
N ASN A 311 1.34 -7.98 -21.45
CA ASN A 311 0.49 -6.80 -21.32
C ASN A 311 -0.85 -7.11 -20.60
N GLU A 312 -0.78 -7.98 -19.57
CA GLU A 312 -1.94 -8.47 -18.82
C GLU A 312 -2.55 -7.35 -17.96
N PRO A 313 -3.84 -7.03 -18.10
CA PRO A 313 -4.49 -6.04 -17.24
C PRO A 313 -4.48 -6.47 -15.76
N GLY A 314 -4.23 -5.50 -14.85
CA GLY A 314 -4.17 -5.76 -13.40
C GLY A 314 -2.88 -6.39 -12.91
N ARG A 315 -1.94 -6.75 -13.81
CA ARG A 315 -0.65 -7.31 -13.45
C ARG A 315 0.27 -6.29 -12.77
N LEU A 316 0.33 -5.07 -13.29
CA LEU A 316 1.29 -4.06 -12.86
C LEU A 316 0.62 -2.76 -12.43
N THR A 317 0.92 -2.34 -11.19
CA THR A 317 0.53 -1.05 -10.62
C THR A 317 1.75 -0.13 -10.53
N LEU A 318 1.71 1.00 -11.23
CA LEU A 318 2.73 2.04 -11.20
C LEU A 318 2.41 3.01 -10.06
N ILE A 319 3.27 3.03 -9.05
CA ILE A 319 3.06 3.81 -7.82
C ILE A 319 3.89 5.10 -7.92
N ALA A 320 3.26 6.18 -8.38
CA ALA A 320 3.87 7.49 -8.59
C ALA A 320 4.18 8.18 -7.26
N ARG A 321 5.45 8.61 -7.06
CA ARG A 321 5.93 9.22 -5.81
C ARG A 321 6.90 10.37 -6.09
N PHE A 322 6.39 11.49 -6.54
CA PHE A 322 7.22 12.62 -7.01
C PHE A 322 7.35 13.75 -5.99
N GLY A 323 6.40 13.91 -5.10
CA GLY A 323 6.23 15.07 -4.23
C GLY A 323 5.33 16.13 -4.88
N ALA A 324 4.65 16.89 -4.04
CA ALA A 324 3.64 17.87 -4.45
C ALA A 324 4.16 18.89 -5.48
N ASP A 325 5.44 19.26 -5.40
CA ASP A 325 6.02 20.27 -6.25
C ASP A 325 6.52 19.72 -7.61
N LYS A 326 6.62 18.40 -7.78
CA LYS A 326 7.25 17.75 -8.94
C LYS A 326 6.34 16.83 -9.74
N VAL A 327 5.19 16.43 -9.21
CA VAL A 327 4.29 15.49 -9.88
C VAL A 327 3.83 16.02 -11.25
N GLY A 328 3.52 17.31 -11.37
CA GLY A 328 3.12 17.94 -12.62
C GLY A 328 4.21 17.97 -13.70
N GLU A 329 5.48 17.95 -13.32
CA GLU A 329 6.62 17.90 -14.25
C GLU A 329 6.92 16.47 -14.72
N HIS A 330 6.94 15.52 -13.79
CA HIS A 330 7.45 14.17 -14.08
C HIS A 330 6.39 13.20 -14.59
N LEU A 331 5.19 13.23 -14.03
CA LEU A 331 4.14 12.24 -14.33
C LEU A 331 3.64 12.29 -15.78
N PRO A 332 3.40 13.45 -16.43
CA PRO A 332 2.85 13.49 -17.79
C PRO A 332 3.70 12.73 -18.82
N ARG A 333 5.03 12.83 -18.75
CA ARG A 333 5.93 12.15 -19.69
C ARG A 333 5.83 10.62 -19.59
N LEU A 334 5.66 10.09 -18.37
CA LEU A 334 5.50 8.65 -18.12
C LEU A 334 4.14 8.17 -18.63
N ILE A 335 3.06 8.91 -18.35
CA ILE A 335 1.72 8.58 -18.83
C ILE A 335 1.69 8.55 -20.37
N ARG A 336 2.25 9.55 -21.02
CA ARG A 336 2.29 9.62 -22.49
C ARG A 336 3.04 8.44 -23.12
N ALA A 337 4.17 8.03 -22.53
CA ALA A 337 4.93 6.88 -22.97
C ALA A 337 4.13 5.58 -22.87
N VAL A 338 3.55 5.33 -21.70
CA VAL A 338 2.70 4.15 -21.42
C VAL A 338 1.50 4.10 -22.36
N LYS A 339 0.81 5.26 -22.54
CA LYS A 339 -0.35 5.38 -23.43
C LYS A 339 0.01 5.16 -24.89
N LYS A 340 1.12 5.73 -25.35
CA LYS A 340 1.60 5.57 -26.74
C LYS A 340 1.88 4.11 -27.09
N GLU A 341 2.45 3.36 -26.17
CA GLU A 341 2.77 1.94 -26.34
C GLU A 341 1.58 0.99 -25.99
N GLY A 342 0.41 1.54 -25.65
CA GLY A 342 -0.79 0.75 -25.35
C GLY A 342 -0.63 -0.21 -24.16
N ARG A 343 0.17 0.17 -23.14
CA ARG A 343 0.44 -0.70 -22.00
C ARG A 343 -0.68 -0.66 -20.97
N ASN A 344 -1.11 -1.84 -20.52
CA ASN A 344 -2.11 -2.00 -19.47
C ASN A 344 -1.46 -1.90 -18.09
N VAL A 345 -1.71 -0.81 -17.38
CA VAL A 345 -1.19 -0.55 -16.03
C VAL A 345 -2.26 0.10 -15.15
N VAL A 346 -2.14 -0.09 -13.86
CA VAL A 346 -2.85 0.72 -12.86
C VAL A 346 -1.95 1.86 -12.44
N TRP A 347 -2.46 3.09 -12.43
CA TRP A 347 -1.76 4.25 -11.85
C TRP A 347 -2.24 4.49 -10.42
N SER A 348 -1.32 4.58 -9.47
CA SER A 348 -1.59 4.88 -8.06
C SER A 348 -0.69 6.00 -7.57
N CYS A 349 -1.23 6.94 -6.81
CA CYS A 349 -0.48 8.06 -6.22
C CYS A 349 0.05 7.67 -4.84
N ASP A 350 1.36 7.78 -4.62
CA ASP A 350 2.00 7.73 -3.30
C ASP A 350 2.40 9.15 -2.90
N PRO A 351 1.55 9.88 -2.18
CA PRO A 351 1.81 11.27 -1.80
C PRO A 351 2.64 11.37 -0.53
N MET A 352 3.15 10.24 -0.01
CA MET A 352 3.87 10.20 1.25
C MET A 352 5.37 10.43 1.06
N HIS A 353 6.01 9.59 0.23
CA HIS A 353 7.48 9.51 0.16
C HIS A 353 8.17 10.72 -0.50
N GLY A 354 7.46 11.52 -1.29
CA GLY A 354 7.98 12.76 -1.88
C GLY A 354 7.82 14.01 -1.00
N ASN A 355 7.07 13.91 0.11
CA ASN A 355 6.68 15.05 0.95
C ASN A 355 7.22 15.02 2.38
N THR A 356 8.19 14.17 2.68
CA THR A 356 8.81 14.09 4.00
C THR A 356 9.76 15.28 4.21
N ILE A 357 9.59 15.97 5.33
CA ILE A 357 10.45 17.07 5.81
C ILE A 357 10.90 16.80 7.25
N THR A 358 11.76 17.63 7.76
CA THR A 358 12.11 17.64 9.20
C THR A 358 11.59 18.93 9.83
N ALA A 359 10.85 18.82 10.94
CA ALA A 359 10.35 19.93 11.73
C ALA A 359 10.47 19.59 13.22
N ALA A 360 10.85 20.54 14.06
CA ALA A 360 11.07 20.35 15.50
C ALA A 360 11.94 19.10 15.87
N GLY A 361 12.90 18.74 15.00
CA GLY A 361 13.77 17.58 15.20
C GLY A 361 13.17 16.23 14.77
N TYR A 362 11.92 16.19 14.33
CA TYR A 362 11.22 14.99 13.87
C TYR A 362 11.05 14.98 12.36
N LYS A 363 11.06 13.81 11.74
CA LYS A 363 10.53 13.67 10.39
C LYS A 363 9.02 13.86 10.44
N THR A 364 8.46 14.56 9.48
CA THR A 364 7.01 14.73 9.36
C THR A 364 6.61 14.90 7.91
N ARG A 365 5.31 14.87 7.65
CA ARG A 365 4.70 15.15 6.34
C ARG A 365 3.55 16.12 6.53
N PRO A 366 3.63 17.33 5.97
CA PRO A 366 2.50 18.25 6.00
C PRO A 366 1.31 17.70 5.22
N PHE A 367 0.15 17.62 5.84
CA PHE A 367 -1.07 17.06 5.26
C PHE A 367 -1.51 17.79 3.98
N ASP A 368 -1.33 19.11 3.94
CA ASP A 368 -1.64 19.92 2.76
C ASP A 368 -0.74 19.58 1.55
N ARG A 369 0.52 19.19 1.78
CA ARG A 369 1.40 18.72 0.71
C ARG A 369 0.98 17.34 0.20
N ILE A 370 0.56 16.45 1.09
CA ILE A 370 0.00 15.14 0.73
C ILE A 370 -1.22 15.33 -0.17
N LEU A 371 -2.18 16.15 0.27
CA LEU A 371 -3.38 16.45 -0.48
C LEU A 371 -3.09 17.10 -1.84
N ARG A 372 -2.15 18.05 -1.89
CA ARG A 372 -1.77 18.73 -3.12
C ARG A 372 -1.16 17.78 -4.15
N GLU A 373 -0.32 16.81 -3.75
CA GLU A 373 0.20 15.80 -4.67
C GLU A 373 -0.91 14.94 -5.25
N VAL A 374 -1.88 14.50 -4.42
CA VAL A 374 -3.06 13.77 -4.90
C VAL A 374 -3.87 14.60 -5.88
N GLN A 375 -4.15 15.87 -5.57
CA GLN A 375 -4.89 16.77 -6.48
C GLN A 375 -4.18 16.91 -7.83
N SER A 376 -2.88 17.18 -7.81
CA SER A 376 -2.08 17.31 -9.03
C SER A 376 -2.01 16.00 -9.82
N PHE A 377 -1.95 14.84 -9.16
CA PHE A 377 -2.01 13.54 -9.79
C PHE A 377 -3.34 13.37 -10.58
N PHE A 378 -4.49 13.70 -9.97
CA PHE A 378 -5.79 13.66 -10.64
C PHE A 378 -5.88 14.64 -11.80
N GLU A 379 -5.36 15.85 -11.64
CA GLU A 379 -5.34 16.89 -12.69
C GLU A 379 -4.50 16.47 -13.90
N VAL A 380 -3.33 15.88 -13.68
CA VAL A 380 -2.47 15.35 -14.74
C VAL A 380 -3.19 14.23 -15.50
N HIS A 381 -3.78 13.26 -14.81
CA HIS A 381 -4.51 12.18 -15.47
C HIS A 381 -5.69 12.70 -16.31
N ARG A 382 -6.43 13.68 -15.80
CA ARG A 382 -7.50 14.33 -16.54
C ARG A 382 -6.99 15.05 -17.79
N ALA A 383 -5.88 15.77 -17.68
CA ALA A 383 -5.26 16.48 -18.82
C ALA A 383 -4.74 15.51 -19.89
N GLU A 384 -4.18 14.37 -19.50
CA GLU A 384 -3.66 13.35 -20.41
C GLU A 384 -4.75 12.37 -20.92
N GLY A 385 -6.00 12.50 -20.45
CA GLY A 385 -7.11 11.63 -20.82
C GLY A 385 -6.86 10.17 -20.41
N THR A 386 -6.36 9.97 -19.19
CA THR A 386 -6.11 8.68 -18.56
C THR A 386 -6.81 8.61 -17.20
N HIS A 387 -6.77 7.45 -16.54
CA HIS A 387 -7.50 7.21 -15.31
C HIS A 387 -6.56 7.27 -14.07
N PRO A 388 -6.87 8.10 -13.04
CA PRO A 388 -6.18 8.09 -11.74
C PRO A 388 -6.70 6.90 -10.92
N GLY A 389 -6.07 5.74 -11.07
CA GLY A 389 -6.60 4.46 -10.60
C GLY A 389 -6.61 4.29 -9.08
N GLY A 390 -5.77 5.00 -8.31
CA GLY A 390 -5.75 4.80 -6.86
C GLY A 390 -4.82 5.70 -6.07
N ILE A 391 -4.78 5.43 -4.76
CA ILE A 391 -3.84 6.03 -3.80
C ILE A 391 -3.10 4.95 -3.02
N HIS A 392 -1.85 5.26 -2.63
CA HIS A 392 -0.96 4.41 -1.85
C HIS A 392 -0.40 5.24 -0.69
N ILE A 393 -0.88 5.00 0.54
CA ILE A 393 -0.60 5.86 1.70
C ILE A 393 0.02 5.10 2.88
N GLU A 394 0.79 5.80 3.70
CA GLU A 394 1.25 5.32 5.00
C GLU A 394 0.31 5.87 6.07
N MET A 395 -0.38 4.97 6.79
CA MET A 395 -1.39 5.29 7.79
C MET A 395 -1.43 4.26 8.91
N THR A 396 -1.99 4.67 10.04
CA THR A 396 -2.28 3.79 11.17
C THR A 396 -3.73 4.01 11.65
N GLY A 397 -4.29 3.03 12.36
CA GLY A 397 -5.57 3.17 13.05
C GLY A 397 -5.49 3.96 14.35
N ASN A 398 -4.28 4.32 14.80
CA ASN A 398 -4.02 4.99 16.06
C ASN A 398 -4.03 6.52 15.90
N ASN A 399 -4.29 7.21 17.02
CA ASN A 399 -4.26 8.67 17.08
C ASN A 399 -2.83 9.18 17.33
N VAL A 400 -1.92 8.96 16.37
CA VAL A 400 -0.53 9.44 16.44
C VAL A 400 -0.43 10.89 15.97
N THR A 401 0.68 11.58 16.34
CA THR A 401 1.01 12.94 15.91
C THR A 401 2.28 12.93 15.05
N GLU A 402 2.31 12.13 13.97
CA GLU A 402 3.49 11.96 13.10
C GLU A 402 3.48 12.88 11.89
N CYS A 403 2.29 13.23 11.39
CA CYS A 403 2.09 14.19 10.28
C CYS A 403 1.47 15.48 10.79
N THR A 404 1.98 16.63 10.32
CA THR A 404 1.43 17.95 10.68
C THR A 404 0.20 18.30 9.86
N GLY A 405 -0.66 19.17 10.41
CA GLY A 405 -1.87 19.64 9.73
C GLY A 405 -3.06 18.69 9.86
N GLY A 406 -3.92 18.71 8.84
CA GLY A 406 -5.24 18.05 8.90
C GLY A 406 -6.27 18.88 9.69
N ALA A 407 -7.50 18.37 9.83
CA ALA A 407 -8.61 19.07 10.48
C ALA A 407 -8.31 19.47 11.93
N ARG A 408 -7.49 18.67 12.63
CA ARG A 408 -7.06 18.98 14.01
C ARG A 408 -5.85 19.91 14.07
N ALA A 409 -5.32 20.39 12.94
CA ALA A 409 -4.25 21.34 12.81
C ALA A 409 -2.99 20.99 13.64
N ILE A 410 -2.57 19.71 13.63
CA ILE A 410 -1.39 19.24 14.38
C ILE A 410 -0.18 20.10 14.01
N THR A 411 0.46 20.70 15.01
CA THR A 411 1.62 21.58 14.85
C THR A 411 2.93 20.78 14.90
N ALA A 412 4.06 21.44 14.58
CA ALA A 412 5.37 20.80 14.67
C ALA A 412 5.78 20.49 16.12
N GLU A 413 5.34 21.31 17.07
CA GLU A 413 5.60 21.15 18.49
C GLU A 413 4.85 19.95 19.11
N GLU A 414 3.67 19.63 18.58
CA GLU A 414 2.85 18.48 19.01
C GLU A 414 3.34 17.14 18.48
N LEU A 415 4.30 17.12 17.53
CA LEU A 415 4.85 15.86 17.01
C LEU A 415 5.41 14.96 18.12
N GLN A 416 6.03 15.54 19.16
CA GLN A 416 6.58 14.77 20.27
C GLN A 416 5.55 14.03 21.14
N ASP A 417 4.27 14.42 21.10
CA ASP A 417 3.25 13.94 22.04
C ASP A 417 2.93 12.45 21.81
N ARG A 418 2.82 12.03 20.54
CA ARG A 418 2.51 10.65 20.15
C ARG A 418 3.24 10.25 18.86
N TYR A 419 4.56 10.43 18.83
CA TYR A 419 5.41 10.03 17.72
C TYR A 419 5.85 8.58 17.90
N HIS A 420 5.15 7.63 17.30
CA HIS A 420 5.34 6.20 17.54
C HIS A 420 6.14 5.50 16.43
N THR A 421 6.22 6.08 15.24
CA THR A 421 6.93 5.43 14.13
C THR A 421 8.42 5.29 14.39
N HIS A 422 8.98 4.13 14.06
CA HIS A 422 10.43 3.89 14.05
C HIS A 422 11.08 4.20 12.69
N CYS A 423 10.28 4.53 11.67
CA CYS A 423 10.72 4.77 10.31
C CYS A 423 10.29 6.14 9.79
N ASP A 424 9.24 6.19 9.00
CA ASP A 424 8.71 7.42 8.42
C ASP A 424 7.29 7.70 8.95
N PRO A 425 6.90 8.98 9.02
CA PRO A 425 5.64 9.40 9.62
C PRO A 425 4.42 8.88 8.86
N ARG A 426 3.39 8.47 9.60
CA ARG A 426 2.12 7.95 9.11
C ARG A 426 0.99 8.95 9.35
N LEU A 427 -0.02 8.95 8.49
CA LEU A 427 -1.30 9.59 8.79
C LEU A 427 -1.96 8.87 9.97
N ASN A 428 -2.50 9.61 10.91
CA ASN A 428 -3.35 9.06 11.96
C ASN A 428 -4.75 8.72 11.41
N ALA A 429 -5.60 8.12 12.25
CA ALA A 429 -6.94 7.71 11.87
C ALA A 429 -7.77 8.86 11.29
N ASP A 430 -7.79 10.02 11.96
CA ASP A 430 -8.57 11.19 11.53
C ASP A 430 -8.06 11.74 10.19
N GLN A 431 -6.75 11.90 10.04
CA GLN A 431 -6.14 12.38 8.79
C GLN A 431 -6.38 11.43 7.62
N ALA A 432 -6.36 10.11 7.87
CA ALA A 432 -6.63 9.12 6.83
C ALA A 432 -8.08 9.19 6.32
N ILE A 433 -9.05 9.29 7.23
CA ILE A 433 -10.48 9.43 6.87
C ILE A 433 -10.73 10.79 6.20
N GLU A 434 -10.14 11.87 6.72
CA GLU A 434 -10.21 13.20 6.10
C GLU A 434 -9.69 13.17 4.66
N LEU A 435 -8.54 12.52 4.42
CA LEU A 435 -8.00 12.36 3.07
C LEU A 435 -8.99 11.63 2.16
N ALA A 436 -9.67 10.58 2.64
CA ALA A 436 -10.68 9.88 1.86
C ALA A 436 -11.85 10.79 1.45
N PHE A 437 -12.34 11.65 2.34
CA PHE A 437 -13.36 12.63 2.00
C PHE A 437 -12.88 13.62 0.94
N LEU A 438 -11.64 14.12 1.05
CA LEU A 438 -11.07 15.05 0.07
C LEU A 438 -10.83 14.40 -1.30
N VAL A 439 -10.36 13.15 -1.32
CA VAL A 439 -10.23 12.35 -2.55
C VAL A 439 -11.59 12.06 -3.16
N SER A 440 -12.62 11.88 -2.34
CA SER A 440 -13.99 11.66 -2.80
C SER A 440 -14.53 12.82 -3.64
N GLU A 441 -14.17 14.05 -3.31
CA GLU A 441 -14.51 15.25 -4.09
C GLU A 441 -13.83 15.24 -5.47
N LEU A 442 -12.59 14.73 -5.55
CA LEU A 442 -11.86 14.60 -6.81
C LEU A 442 -12.48 13.53 -7.72
N LEU A 443 -12.90 12.40 -7.14
CA LEU A 443 -13.59 11.33 -7.87
C LEU A 443 -14.90 11.81 -8.47
N LYS A 444 -15.73 12.55 -7.73
CA LYS A 444 -16.97 13.15 -8.25
C LYS A 444 -16.74 14.10 -9.43
N LYS A 445 -15.68 14.93 -9.36
CA LYS A 445 -15.33 15.84 -10.45
C LYS A 445 -14.92 15.08 -11.72
N ASN A 446 -14.29 13.92 -11.58
CA ASN A 446 -13.91 13.08 -12.72
C ASN A 446 -15.11 12.38 -13.35
N SER A 447 -16.05 11.84 -12.56
CA SER A 447 -17.28 11.19 -13.05
C SER A 447 -18.18 12.16 -13.79
N GLY A 448 -18.42 13.37 -13.27
CA GLY A 448 -19.23 14.40 -13.93
C GLY A 448 -18.62 14.94 -15.22
N ALA A 449 -17.31 14.83 -15.42
CA ALA A 449 -16.66 15.17 -16.68
C ALA A 449 -16.85 14.08 -17.75
N SER A 450 -17.02 12.82 -17.34
CA SER A 450 -17.31 11.68 -18.23
C SER A 450 -18.75 11.70 -18.76
N GLU A 451 -19.73 12.03 -17.90
CA GLU A 451 -21.14 12.12 -18.31
C GLU A 451 -21.37 13.22 -19.36
N LYS A 452 -20.68 14.36 -19.27
CA LYS A 452 -20.78 15.43 -20.29
C LYS A 452 -20.19 15.05 -21.64
N LYS A 453 -19.27 14.08 -21.72
CA LYS A 453 -18.74 13.57 -23.00
C LYS A 453 -19.70 12.59 -23.69
N VAL A 454 -20.47 11.83 -22.93
CA VAL A 454 -21.43 10.84 -23.47
C VAL A 454 -22.70 11.54 -24.01
N VAL A 455 -23.09 12.68 -23.45
CA VAL A 455 -24.28 13.44 -23.88
C VAL A 455 -24.03 14.30 -25.14
N ASN A 456 -22.77 14.56 -25.49
CA ASN A 456 -22.38 15.39 -26.65
C ASN A 456 -21.66 14.60 -27.77
N GLY A 457 -21.69 13.30 -27.77
CA GLY A 457 -21.24 12.38 -28.84
C GLY A 457 -22.39 11.57 -29.37
#